data_1f7169622fa6950423c567318e04c900
#
_entry.id   1f7169622fa6950423c567318e04c900
#
_cell.length_a   1.000
_cell.length_b   1.000
_cell.length_c   1.000
_cell.angle_alpha   90.00
_cell.angle_beta   90.00
_cell.angle_gamma   90.00
#
_symmetry.space_group_name_H-M   'P 1'
#
loop_
_entity.id
_entity.type
_entity.pdbx_description
1 polymer ?
#
loop_
_entity_poly.entity_id
_entity_poly.type
_entity_poly.pdbx_seq_one_letter_code
_entity_poly.pdbx_strand_id
1 'polypeptide(L)'
;MIIRVILALWLVALSTGCDRTPKADKTVVLANDGIFSADLTDHYALIGRTSGPAELWQLKPRALLHSWKHLEDESGIVHAAISGNERYAITAQRDSIAWWRIADGALLNVWSLPGIGSVSLSHDGLHALIGLPDKAVYFALNQGRTLYAFAHDKAVLTTALDRIGHYALTGSEDSTAKLWDLTNGALIYSWPHHNKLATVALSDDGQYALTNAALSQVFIWKTSTGKVYKDVGPKLLTLSAARFSHDSKYIVTGRTSQRIDLWRVSTGKLEKLWRPKKEDAWRPSAATILSLSFTDNESKIWSIATNGYLQRWKK
;
A
#
# COMPACT_ATOMS: atom_id res chain seq x y z
N MET A 1 2.80 74.28 -26.64
CA MET A 1 2.28 73.52 -25.51
C MET A 1 2.25 72.07 -25.94
N ILE A 2 3.33 71.30 -25.61
CA ILE A 2 3.55 69.96 -26.10
C ILE A 2 3.23 69.02 -24.96
N ILE A 3 2.17 68.22 -25.10
CA ILE A 3 1.76 67.18 -24.13
C ILE A 3 2.58 65.94 -24.40
N ARG A 4 3.46 65.58 -23.45
CA ARG A 4 4.17 64.28 -23.45
C ARG A 4 3.26 63.22 -22.84
N VAL A 5 2.84 62.27 -23.66
CA VAL A 5 2.18 61.03 -23.21
C VAL A 5 3.26 60.02 -22.80
N ILE A 6 3.34 59.72 -21.51
CA ILE A 6 4.21 58.64 -20.99
C ILE A 6 3.41 57.32 -21.04
N LEU A 7 3.81 56.45 -21.97
CA LEU A 7 3.29 55.09 -22.05
C LEU A 7 4.03 54.23 -21.02
N ALA A 8 3.37 53.86 -19.91
CA ALA A 8 3.90 52.90 -18.95
C ALA A 8 3.68 51.49 -19.47
N LEU A 9 4.73 50.85 -19.95
CA LEU A 9 4.73 49.39 -20.26
C LEU A 9 4.71 48.61 -18.94
N TRP A 10 3.59 47.96 -18.64
CA TRP A 10 3.52 46.92 -17.62
C TRP A 10 4.11 45.65 -18.21
N LEU A 11 5.34 45.28 -17.78
CA LEU A 11 5.90 43.95 -17.97
C LEU A 11 5.17 42.99 -17.03
N VAL A 12 4.21 42.24 -17.56
CA VAL A 12 3.65 41.09 -16.87
C VAL A 12 4.72 40.00 -16.97
N ALA A 13 5.50 39.81 -15.91
CA ALA A 13 6.34 38.65 -15.73
C ALA A 13 5.45 37.43 -15.55
N LEU A 14 5.20 36.70 -16.64
CA LEU A 14 4.65 35.36 -16.60
C LEU A 14 5.66 34.46 -15.85
N SER A 15 5.51 34.40 -14.53
CA SER A 15 6.17 33.35 -13.74
C SER A 15 5.59 32.01 -14.16
N THR A 16 6.20 31.38 -15.17
CA THR A 16 6.03 29.97 -15.41
C THR A 16 6.56 29.26 -14.17
N GLY A 17 5.65 28.96 -13.25
CA GLY A 17 5.95 28.16 -12.08
C GLY A 17 6.40 26.78 -12.58
N CYS A 18 7.70 26.60 -12.75
CA CYS A 18 8.28 25.27 -12.95
C CYS A 18 7.83 24.43 -11.76
N ASP A 19 7.02 23.41 -12.01
CA ASP A 19 6.67 22.40 -11.02
C ASP A 19 7.97 21.72 -10.56
N ARG A 20 8.54 22.20 -9.45
CA ARG A 20 9.81 21.73 -8.88
C ARG A 20 9.67 20.43 -8.12
N THR A 21 8.64 19.62 -8.42
CA THR A 21 8.53 18.30 -7.81
C THR A 21 9.72 17.42 -8.26
N PRO A 22 10.43 16.78 -7.31
CA PRO A 22 11.57 15.95 -7.66
C PRO A 22 11.16 14.82 -8.62
N LYS A 23 11.95 14.62 -9.68
CA LYS A 23 11.72 13.53 -10.63
C LYS A 23 12.20 12.19 -10.04
N ALA A 24 11.58 11.09 -10.49
CA ALA A 24 12.06 9.76 -10.20
C ALA A 24 13.49 9.58 -10.74
N ASP A 25 14.37 8.96 -9.95
CA ASP A 25 15.74 8.63 -10.39
C ASP A 25 15.77 7.39 -11.29
N LYS A 26 14.71 6.57 -11.26
CA LYS A 26 14.50 5.42 -12.15
C LYS A 26 13.02 5.26 -12.44
N THR A 27 12.68 5.01 -13.69
CA THR A 27 11.33 4.66 -14.15
C THR A 27 11.40 3.43 -15.02
N VAL A 28 10.55 2.45 -14.73
CA VAL A 28 10.46 1.17 -15.44
C VAL A 28 8.99 0.90 -15.72
N VAL A 29 8.67 0.37 -16.89
CA VAL A 29 7.34 -0.15 -17.21
C VAL A 29 7.37 -1.66 -16.96
N LEU A 30 6.52 -2.15 -16.06
CA LEU A 30 6.34 -3.58 -15.79
C LEU A 30 5.17 -4.15 -16.59
N ALA A 31 4.13 -3.36 -16.84
CA ALA A 31 2.97 -3.74 -17.62
C ALA A 31 2.45 -2.55 -18.43
N ASN A 32 1.98 -2.80 -19.66
CA ASN A 32 1.41 -1.75 -20.54
C ASN A 32 -0.13 -1.73 -20.50
N ASP A 33 -0.74 -2.79 -20.01
CA ASP A 33 -2.19 -3.01 -19.92
C ASP A 33 -2.78 -2.67 -18.55
N GLY A 34 -1.95 -2.06 -17.69
CA GLY A 34 -2.31 -1.73 -16.31
C GLY A 34 -2.20 -2.92 -15.36
N ILE A 35 -2.18 -2.60 -14.07
CA ILE A 35 -2.14 -3.59 -12.98
C ILE A 35 -3.26 -3.31 -11.99
N PHE A 36 -3.79 -4.37 -11.40
CA PHE A 36 -4.90 -4.31 -10.44
C PHE A 36 -4.40 -4.32 -9.00
N SER A 37 -3.39 -5.12 -8.73
CA SER A 37 -2.78 -5.25 -7.41
C SER A 37 -1.26 -5.31 -7.52
N ALA A 38 -0.57 -4.88 -6.47
CA ALA A 38 0.88 -5.00 -6.39
C ALA A 38 1.34 -5.01 -4.93
N ASP A 39 2.48 -5.67 -4.71
CA ASP A 39 3.28 -5.48 -3.50
C ASP A 39 4.76 -5.32 -3.84
N LEU A 40 5.46 -4.56 -3.00
CA LEU A 40 6.86 -4.18 -3.16
C LEU A 40 7.66 -4.52 -1.91
N THR A 41 8.83 -5.09 -2.13
CA THR A 41 9.88 -5.21 -1.11
C THR A 41 11.15 -4.50 -1.58
N ASP A 42 12.26 -4.68 -0.89
CA ASP A 42 13.55 -4.11 -1.34
C ASP A 42 14.04 -4.74 -2.65
N HIS A 43 13.78 -6.04 -2.85
CA HIS A 43 14.32 -6.80 -3.98
C HIS A 43 13.27 -7.20 -5.02
N TYR A 44 11.99 -7.22 -4.69
CA TYR A 44 10.94 -7.77 -5.55
C TYR A 44 9.75 -6.83 -5.73
N ALA A 45 9.11 -6.98 -6.91
CA ALA A 45 7.78 -6.45 -7.18
C ALA A 45 6.89 -7.60 -7.63
N LEU A 46 5.79 -7.83 -6.93
CA LEU A 46 4.74 -8.75 -7.33
C LEU A 46 3.57 -7.93 -7.88
N ILE A 47 3.13 -8.25 -9.10
CA ILE A 47 2.02 -7.56 -9.75
C ILE A 47 0.92 -8.56 -10.10
N GLY A 48 -0.32 -8.13 -9.91
CA GLY A 48 -1.51 -8.80 -10.37
C GLY A 48 -2.18 -7.99 -11.47
N ARG A 49 -2.55 -8.66 -12.56
CA ARG A 49 -3.24 -8.05 -13.70
C ARG A 49 -4.75 -8.24 -13.59
N THR A 50 -5.51 -7.51 -14.39
CA THR A 50 -6.97 -7.66 -14.52
C THR A 50 -7.36 -9.00 -15.14
N SER A 51 -6.46 -9.58 -15.93
CA SER A 51 -6.56 -10.93 -16.50
C SER A 51 -5.17 -11.54 -16.63
N GLY A 52 -5.07 -12.85 -16.54
CA GLY A 52 -3.81 -13.58 -16.70
C GLY A 52 -3.01 -13.76 -15.40
N PRO A 53 -1.73 -14.15 -15.53
CA PRO A 53 -0.92 -14.55 -14.38
C PRO A 53 -0.49 -13.37 -13.51
N ALA A 54 -0.20 -13.65 -12.25
CA ALA A 54 0.63 -12.77 -11.42
C ALA A 54 2.10 -12.87 -11.87
N GLU A 55 2.82 -11.76 -11.83
CA GLU A 55 4.22 -11.72 -12.22
C GLU A 55 5.09 -11.26 -11.05
N LEU A 56 6.10 -12.06 -10.71
CA LEU A 56 7.14 -11.69 -9.77
C LEU A 56 8.38 -11.22 -10.49
N TRP A 57 8.74 -9.98 -10.25
CA TRP A 57 9.91 -9.32 -10.82
C TRP A 57 11.00 -9.13 -9.76
N GLN A 58 12.23 -9.50 -10.07
CA GLN A 58 13.41 -9.05 -9.34
C GLN A 58 13.75 -7.62 -9.78
N LEU A 59 14.15 -6.76 -8.84
CA LEU A 59 14.38 -5.33 -9.10
C LEU A 59 15.85 -5.01 -9.43
N LYS A 60 16.79 -5.84 -8.93
CA LYS A 60 18.25 -5.66 -9.11
C LYS A 60 18.98 -7.03 -9.17
N PRO A 61 19.48 -7.49 -10.35
CA PRO A 61 19.18 -6.96 -11.69
C PRO A 61 17.70 -7.17 -12.01
N ARG A 62 17.14 -6.31 -12.89
CA ARG A 62 15.73 -6.46 -13.25
C ARG A 62 15.53 -7.70 -14.12
N ALA A 63 14.68 -8.60 -13.67
CA ALA A 63 14.28 -9.79 -14.39
C ALA A 63 12.88 -10.24 -13.96
N LEU A 64 12.08 -10.76 -14.90
CA LEU A 64 10.89 -11.53 -14.58
C LEU A 64 11.35 -12.89 -14.06
N LEU A 65 11.05 -13.20 -12.80
CA LEU A 65 11.42 -14.47 -12.18
C LEU A 65 10.36 -15.54 -12.38
N HIS A 66 9.11 -15.20 -12.06
CA HIS A 66 8.01 -16.14 -12.10
C HIS A 66 6.75 -15.51 -12.71
N SER A 67 5.97 -16.35 -13.38
CA SER A 67 4.65 -16.05 -13.90
C SER A 67 3.69 -17.11 -13.33
N TRP A 68 2.86 -16.71 -12.36
CA TRP A 68 2.02 -17.61 -11.58
C TRP A 68 0.57 -17.54 -12.00
N LYS A 69 0.02 -18.69 -12.41
CA LYS A 69 -1.41 -18.81 -12.69
C LYS A 69 -2.10 -19.47 -11.48
N HIS A 70 -3.20 -18.87 -11.04
CA HIS A 70 -4.17 -19.58 -10.22
C HIS A 70 -4.89 -20.55 -11.12
N LEU A 71 -4.97 -21.81 -10.75
CA LEU A 71 -5.74 -22.83 -11.46
C LEU A 71 -6.02 -22.52 -12.96
N GLU A 72 -7.09 -23.01 -13.55
CA GLU A 72 -7.44 -22.76 -14.96
C GLU A 72 -8.26 -21.48 -15.18
N ASP A 73 -8.63 -20.76 -14.11
CA ASP A 73 -9.46 -19.57 -14.19
C ASP A 73 -8.64 -18.34 -14.65
N GLU A 74 -9.14 -17.63 -15.68
CA GLU A 74 -8.56 -16.40 -16.21
C GLU A 74 -8.92 -15.14 -15.38
N SER A 75 -9.59 -15.29 -14.24
CA SER A 75 -9.94 -14.15 -13.40
C SER A 75 -8.68 -13.44 -12.87
N GLY A 76 -8.76 -12.10 -12.80
CA GLY A 76 -7.61 -11.27 -12.42
C GLY A 76 -7.16 -11.47 -10.97
N ILE A 77 -5.91 -11.14 -10.70
CA ILE A 77 -5.31 -11.18 -9.36
C ILE A 77 -5.63 -9.86 -8.64
N VAL A 78 -6.58 -9.94 -7.71
CA VAL A 78 -7.11 -8.76 -7.01
C VAL A 78 -6.27 -8.32 -5.82
N HIS A 79 -5.50 -9.24 -5.21
CA HIS A 79 -4.54 -8.94 -4.15
C HIS A 79 -3.25 -9.72 -4.35
N ALA A 80 -2.15 -9.11 -3.93
CA ALA A 80 -0.82 -9.67 -3.98
C ALA A 80 -0.05 -9.23 -2.72
N ALA A 81 0.69 -10.13 -2.10
CA ALA A 81 1.54 -9.83 -0.95
C ALA A 81 2.82 -10.65 -0.98
N ILE A 82 3.94 -10.05 -0.59
CA ILE A 82 5.25 -10.70 -0.43
C ILE A 82 5.58 -10.72 1.06
N SER A 83 6.10 -11.83 1.57
CA SER A 83 6.56 -11.93 2.96
C SER A 83 7.75 -10.99 3.22
N GLY A 84 7.86 -10.44 4.43
CA GLY A 84 8.94 -9.52 4.77
C GLY A 84 10.34 -10.17 4.73
N ASN A 85 10.44 -11.50 4.83
CA ASN A 85 11.68 -12.26 4.64
C ASN A 85 11.93 -12.65 3.18
N GLU A 86 11.03 -12.26 2.26
CA GLU A 86 11.12 -12.49 0.81
C GLU A 86 11.21 -13.97 0.39
N ARG A 87 10.72 -14.90 1.23
CA ARG A 87 10.73 -16.33 0.92
C ARG A 87 9.43 -16.81 0.29
N TYR A 88 8.32 -16.15 0.60
CA TYR A 88 6.98 -16.52 0.19
C TYR A 88 6.18 -15.36 -0.37
N ALA A 89 5.20 -15.70 -1.17
CA ALA A 89 4.24 -14.76 -1.69
C ALA A 89 2.82 -15.35 -1.67
N ILE A 90 1.83 -14.47 -1.62
CA ILE A 90 0.43 -14.81 -1.82
C ILE A 90 -0.08 -14.02 -3.01
N THR A 91 -0.87 -14.67 -3.83
CA THR A 91 -1.75 -14.05 -4.81
C THR A 91 -3.19 -14.43 -4.51
N ALA A 92 -4.12 -13.50 -4.66
CA ALA A 92 -5.53 -13.78 -4.43
C ALA A 92 -6.37 -13.35 -5.63
N GLN A 93 -7.27 -14.22 -6.02
CA GLN A 93 -8.47 -13.92 -6.79
C GLN A 93 -9.60 -13.58 -5.81
N ARG A 94 -10.80 -13.32 -6.31
CA ARG A 94 -11.92 -12.92 -5.46
C ARG A 94 -12.31 -13.98 -4.42
N ASP A 95 -12.17 -15.25 -4.77
CA ASP A 95 -12.69 -16.37 -3.99
C ASP A 95 -11.63 -17.44 -3.71
N SER A 96 -10.35 -17.17 -3.98
CA SER A 96 -9.25 -18.09 -3.72
C SER A 96 -7.95 -17.37 -3.42
N ILE A 97 -7.09 -17.99 -2.61
CA ILE A 97 -5.70 -17.57 -2.40
C ILE A 97 -4.76 -18.70 -2.78
N ALA A 98 -3.63 -18.34 -3.37
CA ALA A 98 -2.54 -19.25 -3.69
C ALA A 98 -1.27 -18.82 -2.95
N TRP A 99 -0.57 -19.79 -2.36
CA TRP A 99 0.67 -19.59 -1.61
C TRP A 99 1.86 -20.12 -2.40
N TRP A 100 2.87 -19.29 -2.59
CA TRP A 100 4.00 -19.56 -3.46
C TRP A 100 5.33 -19.46 -2.72
N ARG A 101 6.28 -20.31 -3.11
CA ARG A 101 7.68 -20.17 -2.68
C ARG A 101 8.45 -19.38 -3.76
N ILE A 102 9.13 -18.29 -3.34
CA ILE A 102 9.81 -17.38 -4.27
C ILE A 102 11.04 -18.03 -4.91
N ALA A 103 11.79 -18.84 -4.16
CA ALA A 103 13.08 -19.36 -4.62
C ALA A 103 12.98 -20.19 -5.92
N ASP A 104 11.92 -20.95 -6.10
CA ASP A 104 11.73 -21.87 -7.25
C ASP A 104 10.38 -21.63 -7.97
N GLY A 105 9.57 -20.69 -7.50
CA GLY A 105 8.26 -20.41 -8.06
C GLY A 105 7.19 -21.46 -7.76
N ALA A 106 7.46 -22.42 -6.86
CA ALA A 106 6.55 -23.52 -6.58
C ALA A 106 5.25 -23.06 -5.92
N LEU A 107 4.12 -23.55 -6.43
CA LEU A 107 2.82 -23.47 -5.76
C LEU A 107 2.83 -24.43 -4.58
N LEU A 108 2.66 -23.90 -3.36
CA LEU A 108 2.64 -24.69 -2.13
C LEU A 108 1.24 -25.16 -1.79
N ASN A 109 0.24 -24.27 -1.93
CA ASN A 109 -1.16 -24.63 -1.73
C ASN A 109 -2.11 -23.57 -2.31
N VAL A 110 -3.39 -23.96 -2.45
CA VAL A 110 -4.50 -23.08 -2.82
C VAL A 110 -5.67 -23.36 -1.88
N TRP A 111 -6.34 -22.30 -1.43
CA TRP A 111 -7.55 -22.40 -0.61
C TRP A 111 -8.67 -21.56 -1.22
N SER A 112 -9.89 -22.07 -1.15
CA SER A 112 -11.11 -21.34 -1.50
C SER A 112 -11.58 -20.56 -0.27
N LEU A 113 -11.71 -19.23 -0.44
CA LEU A 113 -12.15 -18.28 0.58
C LEU A 113 -12.99 -17.22 -0.11
N PRO A 114 -14.33 -17.32 -0.10
CA PRO A 114 -15.19 -16.43 -0.87
C PRO A 114 -15.19 -15.00 -0.33
N GLY A 115 -15.13 -14.03 -1.25
CA GLY A 115 -15.29 -12.62 -0.96
C GLY A 115 -14.07 -11.94 -0.36
N ILE A 116 -12.86 -12.29 -0.80
CA ILE A 116 -11.62 -11.68 -0.33
C ILE A 116 -11.59 -10.19 -0.66
N GLY A 117 -11.53 -9.35 0.37
CA GLY A 117 -11.46 -7.89 0.29
C GLY A 117 -10.07 -7.31 0.52
N SER A 118 -9.18 -8.05 1.18
CA SER A 118 -7.79 -7.64 1.41
C SER A 118 -6.94 -8.83 1.87
N VAL A 119 -5.62 -8.74 1.64
CA VAL A 119 -4.66 -9.76 2.10
C VAL A 119 -3.39 -9.08 2.57
N SER A 120 -2.87 -9.51 3.72
CA SER A 120 -1.52 -9.19 4.20
C SER A 120 -0.81 -10.47 4.60
N LEU A 121 0.50 -10.54 4.32
CA LEU A 121 1.34 -11.69 4.64
C LEU A 121 2.27 -11.36 5.80
N SER A 122 2.42 -12.29 6.74
CA SER A 122 3.35 -12.15 7.86
C SER A 122 4.81 -12.05 7.39
N HIS A 123 5.67 -11.53 8.24
CA HIS A 123 7.10 -11.39 7.90
C HIS A 123 7.75 -12.74 7.55
N ASP A 124 7.42 -13.80 8.25
CA ASP A 124 7.92 -15.16 8.00
C ASP A 124 7.26 -15.84 6.78
N GLY A 125 6.12 -15.29 6.30
CA GLY A 125 5.37 -15.83 5.17
C GLY A 125 4.55 -17.08 5.49
N LEU A 126 4.39 -17.43 6.77
CA LEU A 126 3.66 -18.63 7.20
C LEU A 126 2.20 -18.34 7.61
N HIS A 127 1.85 -17.06 7.76
CA HIS A 127 0.51 -16.63 8.15
C HIS A 127 0.00 -15.53 7.23
N ALA A 128 -1.30 -15.53 6.95
CA ALA A 128 -1.98 -14.47 6.21
C ALA A 128 -3.10 -13.87 7.04
N LEU A 129 -3.26 -12.54 6.99
CA LEU A 129 -4.43 -11.84 7.45
C LEU A 129 -5.31 -11.52 6.24
N ILE A 130 -6.49 -12.12 6.19
CA ILE A 130 -7.39 -12.09 5.04
C ILE A 130 -8.68 -11.41 5.44
N GLY A 131 -9.01 -10.30 4.80
CA GLY A 131 -10.28 -9.60 4.98
C GLY A 131 -11.39 -10.26 4.17
N LEU A 132 -12.53 -10.51 4.81
CA LEU A 132 -13.73 -11.15 4.27
C LEU A 132 -14.95 -10.23 4.45
N PRO A 133 -16.15 -10.61 3.97
CA PRO A 133 -17.33 -9.74 3.99
C PRO A 133 -17.84 -9.32 5.39
N ASP A 134 -17.53 -10.07 6.45
CA ASP A 134 -18.02 -9.86 7.81
C ASP A 134 -16.93 -10.00 8.90
N LYS A 135 -15.71 -10.32 8.49
CA LYS A 135 -14.59 -10.58 9.41
C LYS A 135 -13.25 -10.51 8.70
N ALA A 136 -12.15 -10.49 9.44
CA ALA A 136 -10.87 -10.94 8.95
C ALA A 136 -10.51 -12.28 9.59
N VAL A 137 -9.74 -13.10 8.89
CA VAL A 137 -9.19 -14.35 9.43
C VAL A 137 -7.67 -14.29 9.47
N TYR A 138 -7.09 -14.67 10.59
CA TYR A 138 -5.67 -14.94 10.70
C TYR A 138 -5.44 -16.42 10.43
N PHE A 139 -4.82 -16.72 9.29
CA PHE A 139 -4.77 -18.04 8.70
C PHE A 139 -3.33 -18.56 8.68
N ALA A 140 -3.11 -19.75 9.25
CA ALA A 140 -1.83 -20.44 9.21
C ALA A 140 -1.71 -21.21 7.89
N LEU A 141 -0.91 -20.69 6.96
CA LEU A 141 -0.72 -21.24 5.62
C LEU A 141 -0.06 -22.64 5.64
N ASN A 142 0.92 -22.84 6.52
CA ASN A 142 1.61 -24.11 6.65
C ASN A 142 0.77 -25.22 7.31
N GLN A 143 -0.36 -24.84 7.96
CA GLN A 143 -1.28 -25.77 8.61
C GLN A 143 -2.63 -25.86 7.87
N GLY A 144 -2.92 -24.93 6.96
CA GLY A 144 -4.17 -24.87 6.22
C GLY A 144 -5.40 -24.58 7.08
N ARG A 145 -5.26 -23.82 8.19
CA ARG A 145 -6.36 -23.57 9.14
C ARG A 145 -6.39 -22.13 9.65
N THR A 146 -7.58 -21.67 9.97
CA THR A 146 -7.78 -20.41 10.69
C THR A 146 -7.33 -20.53 12.14
N LEU A 147 -6.51 -19.58 12.61
CA LEU A 147 -6.10 -19.45 14.01
C LEU A 147 -7.09 -18.55 14.76
N TYR A 148 -7.41 -17.38 14.19
CA TYR A 148 -8.34 -16.41 14.77
C TYR A 148 -9.29 -15.87 13.70
N ALA A 149 -10.51 -15.51 14.13
CA ALA A 149 -11.50 -14.79 13.34
C ALA A 149 -11.82 -13.48 14.04
N PHE A 150 -11.62 -12.37 13.34
CA PHE A 150 -11.75 -11.00 13.83
C PHE A 150 -13.04 -10.36 13.29
N ALA A 151 -14.06 -10.28 14.09
CA ALA A 151 -15.40 -9.86 13.67
C ALA A 151 -15.48 -8.37 13.30
N HIS A 152 -16.20 -8.10 12.22
CA HIS A 152 -16.64 -6.77 11.77
C HIS A 152 -18.10 -6.83 11.34
N ASP A 153 -18.79 -5.69 11.32
CA ASP A 153 -20.20 -5.63 10.92
C ASP A 153 -20.38 -5.56 9.39
N LYS A 154 -19.28 -5.30 8.65
CA LYS A 154 -19.22 -5.24 7.18
C LYS A 154 -17.86 -5.70 6.68
N ALA A 155 -17.70 -5.67 5.35
CA ALA A 155 -16.50 -6.12 4.67
C ALA A 155 -15.21 -5.47 5.20
N VAL A 156 -14.17 -6.29 5.41
CA VAL A 156 -12.83 -5.84 5.75
C VAL A 156 -12.07 -5.50 4.48
N LEU A 157 -11.83 -4.22 4.27
CA LEU A 157 -11.29 -3.68 3.03
C LEU A 157 -9.77 -3.53 3.03
N THR A 158 -9.15 -3.50 4.22
CA THR A 158 -7.71 -3.28 4.36
C THR A 158 -7.20 -3.97 5.62
N THR A 159 -6.02 -4.57 5.52
CA THR A 159 -5.38 -5.32 6.59
C THR A 159 -3.91 -4.96 6.70
N ALA A 160 -3.32 -5.10 7.88
CA ALA A 160 -1.89 -4.98 8.10
C ALA A 160 -1.44 -5.88 9.25
N LEU A 161 -0.21 -6.37 9.16
CA LEU A 161 0.48 -7.12 10.20
C LEU A 161 1.77 -6.36 10.57
N ASP A 162 2.15 -6.37 11.83
CA ASP A 162 3.47 -5.92 12.22
C ASP A 162 4.53 -7.01 11.90
N ARG A 163 5.80 -6.58 11.86
CA ARG A 163 6.88 -7.50 11.47
C ARG A 163 7.16 -8.55 12.53
N ILE A 164 6.95 -8.20 13.80
CA ILE A 164 7.25 -9.10 14.93
C ILE A 164 6.12 -10.09 15.23
N GLY A 165 4.96 -9.95 14.59
CA GLY A 165 3.83 -10.88 14.72
C GLY A 165 3.06 -10.74 16.03
N HIS A 166 3.03 -9.54 16.62
CA HIS A 166 2.25 -9.24 17.83
C HIS A 166 0.85 -8.73 17.50
N TYR A 167 0.71 -7.94 16.43
CA TYR A 167 -0.53 -7.22 16.14
C TYR A 167 -1.04 -7.47 14.72
N ALA A 168 -2.36 -7.58 14.62
CA ALA A 168 -3.10 -7.42 13.38
C ALA A 168 -3.93 -6.12 13.44
N LEU A 169 -4.01 -5.43 12.31
CA LEU A 169 -4.84 -4.25 12.14
C LEU A 169 -5.77 -4.47 10.97
N THR A 170 -7.06 -4.28 11.21
CA THR A 170 -8.11 -4.43 10.21
C THR A 170 -8.87 -3.12 10.04
N GLY A 171 -9.24 -2.80 8.81
CA GLY A 171 -10.09 -1.65 8.49
C GLY A 171 -11.26 -2.07 7.63
N SER A 172 -12.47 -1.69 8.06
CA SER A 172 -13.72 -2.19 7.49
C SER A 172 -14.59 -1.10 6.86
N GLU A 173 -15.52 -1.54 6.05
CA GLU A 173 -16.63 -0.74 5.53
C GLU A 173 -17.63 -0.36 6.64
N ASP A 174 -17.57 -0.98 7.83
CA ASP A 174 -18.32 -0.60 9.02
C ASP A 174 -17.83 0.71 9.66
N SER A 175 -16.85 1.36 9.05
CA SER A 175 -16.20 2.60 9.52
C SER A 175 -15.40 2.42 10.81
N THR A 176 -14.93 1.21 11.11
CA THR A 176 -14.03 0.96 12.23
C THR A 176 -12.67 0.43 11.76
N ALA A 177 -11.61 0.87 12.43
CA ALA A 177 -10.33 0.18 12.42
C ALA A 177 -10.15 -0.53 13.76
N LYS A 178 -9.75 -1.81 13.74
CA LYS A 178 -9.61 -2.63 14.95
C LYS A 178 -8.20 -3.20 15.04
N LEU A 179 -7.58 -3.04 16.21
CA LEU A 179 -6.27 -3.60 16.55
C LEU A 179 -6.45 -4.86 17.40
N TRP A 180 -5.80 -5.93 17.00
CA TRP A 180 -5.93 -7.26 17.58
C TRP A 180 -4.59 -7.77 18.08
N ASP A 181 -4.59 -8.47 19.21
CA ASP A 181 -3.44 -9.19 19.76
C ASP A 181 -3.37 -10.59 19.10
N LEU A 182 -2.29 -10.87 18.39
CA LEU A 182 -2.08 -12.14 17.71
C LEU A 182 -1.64 -13.29 18.66
N THR A 183 -1.32 -12.99 19.92
CA THR A 183 -0.96 -14.01 20.90
C THR A 183 -2.19 -14.77 21.43
N ASN A 184 -3.35 -14.08 21.48
CA ASN A 184 -4.57 -14.64 22.06
C ASN A 184 -5.84 -14.37 21.24
N GLY A 185 -5.74 -13.58 20.13
CA GLY A 185 -6.85 -13.21 19.28
C GLY A 185 -7.77 -12.12 19.84
N ALA A 186 -7.39 -11.47 20.94
CA ALA A 186 -8.24 -10.47 21.60
C ALA A 186 -8.26 -9.12 20.86
N LEU A 187 -9.41 -8.44 20.89
CA LEU A 187 -9.54 -7.04 20.47
C LEU A 187 -8.87 -6.14 21.52
N ILE A 188 -7.87 -5.35 21.08
CA ILE A 188 -7.19 -4.38 21.93
C ILE A 188 -7.89 -3.02 21.84
N TYR A 189 -8.09 -2.51 20.63
CA TYR A 189 -8.74 -1.22 20.39
C TYR A 189 -9.68 -1.29 19.17
N SER A 190 -10.75 -0.51 19.26
CA SER A 190 -11.63 -0.20 18.13
C SER A 190 -11.66 1.31 17.95
N TRP A 191 -11.26 1.80 16.79
CA TRP A 191 -11.21 3.22 16.46
C TRP A 191 -12.30 3.54 15.43
N PRO A 192 -13.35 4.29 15.84
CA PRO A 192 -14.40 4.71 14.92
C PRO A 192 -13.92 5.82 13.99
N HIS A 193 -14.39 5.80 12.77
CA HIS A 193 -14.15 6.81 11.73
C HIS A 193 -15.48 7.30 11.15
N HIS A 194 -15.43 8.41 10.39
CA HIS A 194 -16.62 8.98 9.75
C HIS A 194 -17.01 8.29 8.45
N ASN A 195 -16.13 7.44 7.89
CA ASN A 195 -16.38 6.76 6.63
C ASN A 195 -15.66 5.40 6.63
N LYS A 196 -15.93 4.57 5.60
CA LYS A 196 -15.26 3.30 5.41
C LYS A 196 -13.74 3.47 5.34
N LEU A 197 -13.01 2.52 5.91
CA LEU A 197 -11.56 2.52 5.91
C LEU A 197 -11.03 2.28 4.49
N ALA A 198 -10.06 3.08 4.08
CA ALA A 198 -9.38 2.97 2.80
C ALA A 198 -8.00 2.31 2.93
N THR A 199 -7.26 2.67 3.99
CA THR A 199 -5.89 2.18 4.20
C THR A 199 -5.58 2.09 5.67
N VAL A 200 -4.95 0.98 6.06
CA VAL A 200 -4.31 0.81 7.37
C VAL A 200 -2.86 0.37 7.19
N ALA A 201 -1.99 0.70 8.15
CA ALA A 201 -0.62 0.21 8.21
C ALA A 201 -0.15 0.08 9.66
N LEU A 202 0.76 -0.86 9.92
CA LEU A 202 1.47 -1.02 11.20
C LEU A 202 2.96 -0.73 11.01
N SER A 203 3.59 -0.15 12.01
CA SER A 203 5.06 -0.08 12.06
C SER A 203 5.65 -1.46 12.35
N ASP A 204 6.88 -1.70 11.87
CA ASP A 204 7.56 -2.98 12.01
C ASP A 204 7.68 -3.44 13.46
N ASP A 205 7.92 -2.50 14.38
CA ASP A 205 8.02 -2.71 15.82
C ASP A 205 6.67 -2.73 16.56
N GLY A 206 5.56 -2.60 15.82
CA GLY A 206 4.22 -2.58 16.39
C GLY A 206 3.88 -1.35 17.22
N GLN A 207 4.76 -0.32 17.33
CA GLN A 207 4.52 0.85 18.19
C GLN A 207 3.47 1.82 17.64
N TYR A 208 3.30 1.86 16.32
CA TYR A 208 2.40 2.79 15.64
C TYR A 208 1.46 2.07 14.68
N ALA A 209 0.22 2.52 14.67
CA ALA A 209 -0.77 2.16 13.67
C ALA A 209 -1.17 3.41 12.87
N LEU A 210 -1.32 3.28 11.55
CA LEU A 210 -1.92 4.30 10.71
C LEU A 210 -3.30 3.85 10.28
N THR A 211 -4.27 4.77 10.32
CA THR A 211 -5.60 4.56 9.77
C THR A 211 -6.02 5.75 8.91
N ASN A 212 -6.62 5.47 7.76
CA ASN A 212 -7.27 6.47 6.92
C ASN A 212 -8.60 5.94 6.41
N ALA A 213 -9.67 6.63 6.73
CA ALA A 213 -10.95 6.45 6.09
C ALA A 213 -11.05 7.26 4.79
N ALA A 214 -11.93 6.86 3.87
CA ALA A 214 -12.11 7.56 2.61
C ALA A 214 -12.52 9.03 2.84
N LEU A 215 -11.89 9.97 2.12
CA LEU A 215 -12.13 11.40 2.22
C LEU A 215 -12.09 11.92 3.67
N SER A 216 -11.12 11.45 4.46
CA SER A 216 -11.02 11.77 5.89
C SER A 216 -9.58 12.07 6.31
N GLN A 217 -9.43 12.43 7.59
CA GLN A 217 -8.15 12.63 8.25
C GLN A 217 -7.34 11.32 8.27
N VAL A 218 -6.02 11.43 8.19
CA VAL A 218 -5.09 10.33 8.42
C VAL A 218 -4.60 10.42 9.86
N PHE A 219 -4.80 9.35 10.63
CA PHE A 219 -4.34 9.28 12.02
C PHE A 219 -3.18 8.31 12.19
N ILE A 220 -2.21 8.70 13.01
CA ILE A 220 -1.19 7.81 13.58
C ILE A 220 -1.53 7.61 15.04
N TRP A 221 -1.70 6.37 15.45
CA TRP A 221 -2.05 5.95 16.81
C TRP A 221 -0.83 5.36 17.52
N LYS A 222 -0.73 5.53 18.83
CA LYS A 222 0.16 4.71 19.65
C LYS A 222 -0.56 3.43 20.05
N THR A 223 -0.04 2.29 19.65
CA THR A 223 -0.64 0.96 19.93
C THR A 223 -0.68 0.64 21.43
N SER A 224 0.32 1.12 22.18
CA SER A 224 0.40 0.92 23.65
C SER A 224 -0.70 1.63 24.45
N THR A 225 -1.28 2.70 23.90
CA THR A 225 -2.28 3.53 24.63
C THR A 225 -3.62 3.66 23.91
N GLY A 226 -3.69 3.27 22.63
CA GLY A 226 -4.86 3.46 21.77
C GLY A 226 -5.18 4.91 21.42
N LYS A 227 -4.32 5.87 21.81
CA LYS A 227 -4.55 7.31 21.59
C LYS A 227 -3.93 7.79 20.29
N VAL A 228 -4.54 8.82 19.68
CA VAL A 228 -3.96 9.52 18.52
C VAL A 228 -2.62 10.11 18.94
N TYR A 229 -1.56 9.72 18.23
CA TYR A 229 -0.23 10.27 18.40
C TYR A 229 -0.02 11.51 17.55
N LYS A 230 -0.42 11.42 16.27
CA LYS A 230 -0.39 12.52 15.28
C LYS A 230 -1.53 12.36 14.29
N ASP A 231 -1.94 13.48 13.74
CA ASP A 231 -2.68 13.55 12.49
C ASP A 231 -1.73 14.06 11.38
N VAL A 232 -1.89 13.55 10.18
CA VAL A 232 -1.03 13.90 9.05
C VAL A 232 -1.85 14.27 7.82
N GLY A 233 -1.35 15.24 7.08
CA GLY A 233 -1.96 15.69 5.83
C GLY A 233 -3.23 16.52 5.98
N PRO A 234 -3.85 16.89 4.85
CA PRO A 234 -5.12 17.62 4.82
C PRO A 234 -6.29 16.74 5.27
N LYS A 235 -7.38 17.38 5.73
CA LYS A 235 -8.54 16.70 6.33
C LYS A 235 -9.36 15.83 5.38
N LEU A 236 -9.20 15.96 4.06
CA LEU A 236 -9.97 15.22 3.07
C LEU A 236 -9.02 14.43 2.17
N LEU A 237 -8.52 13.32 2.69
CA LEU A 237 -7.62 12.42 1.99
C LEU A 237 -8.21 11.03 1.82
N THR A 238 -7.87 10.39 0.69
CA THR A 238 -7.98 8.95 0.51
C THR A 238 -6.62 8.43 0.12
N LEU A 239 -6.01 7.66 1.02
CA LEU A 239 -4.79 6.93 0.75
C LEU A 239 -5.14 5.62 0.04
N SER A 240 -4.24 5.18 -0.82
CA SER A 240 -4.31 3.87 -1.50
C SER A 240 -3.19 2.93 -1.05
N ALA A 241 -2.13 3.48 -0.45
CA ALA A 241 -1.01 2.73 0.11
C ALA A 241 -0.35 3.51 1.23
N ALA A 242 0.18 2.82 2.22
CA ALA A 242 0.99 3.40 3.29
C ALA A 242 2.01 2.38 3.79
N ARG A 243 3.24 2.83 4.09
CA ARG A 243 4.28 2.00 4.69
C ARG A 243 5.17 2.80 5.63
N PHE A 244 5.38 2.29 6.82
CA PHE A 244 6.37 2.84 7.75
C PHE A 244 7.79 2.47 7.32
N SER A 245 8.77 3.32 7.65
CA SER A 245 10.18 2.94 7.61
C SER A 245 10.48 1.92 8.72
N HIS A 246 11.52 1.09 8.54
CA HIS A 246 11.89 0.05 9.52
C HIS A 246 12.22 0.63 10.90
N ASP A 247 12.78 1.86 10.92
CA ASP A 247 13.07 2.59 12.16
C ASP A 247 11.88 3.38 12.71
N SER A 248 10.70 3.24 12.12
CA SER A 248 9.44 3.92 12.47
C SER A 248 9.51 5.46 12.50
N LYS A 249 10.61 6.08 11.96
CA LYS A 249 10.77 7.54 11.94
C LYS A 249 9.97 8.21 10.85
N TYR A 250 9.71 7.49 9.75
CA TYR A 250 9.01 8.01 8.59
C TYR A 250 7.85 7.11 8.20
N ILE A 251 6.88 7.70 7.52
CA ILE A 251 5.86 6.97 6.79
C ILE A 251 5.75 7.54 5.39
N VAL A 252 5.73 6.67 4.39
CA VAL A 252 5.44 7.01 3.02
C VAL A 252 4.00 6.63 2.70
N THR A 253 3.26 7.55 2.07
CA THR A 253 1.86 7.35 1.70
C THR A 253 1.64 7.60 0.22
N GLY A 254 0.83 6.76 -0.41
CA GLY A 254 0.36 6.91 -1.78
C GLY A 254 -1.10 7.33 -1.80
N ARG A 255 -1.47 8.19 -2.76
CA ARG A 255 -2.83 8.66 -2.95
C ARG A 255 -3.43 8.10 -4.23
N THR A 256 -4.74 8.00 -4.26
CA THR A 256 -5.50 7.75 -5.49
C THR A 256 -5.29 8.85 -6.53
N SER A 257 -4.91 10.07 -6.11
CA SER A 257 -4.66 11.26 -6.94
C SER A 257 -3.21 11.38 -7.42
N GLN A 258 -2.47 10.29 -7.57
CA GLN A 258 -1.11 10.27 -8.17
C GLN A 258 -0.08 11.10 -7.38
N ARG A 259 -0.11 11.03 -6.10
CA ARG A 259 0.85 11.71 -5.25
C ARG A 259 1.42 10.75 -4.23
N ILE A 260 2.71 10.90 -3.95
CA ILE A 260 3.43 10.21 -2.90
C ILE A 260 3.91 11.26 -1.91
N ASP A 261 3.65 11.04 -0.64
CA ASP A 261 4.05 11.93 0.45
C ASP A 261 4.92 11.17 1.46
N LEU A 262 6.00 11.79 1.90
CA LEU A 262 6.85 11.30 3.00
C LEU A 262 6.63 12.18 4.23
N TRP A 263 6.26 11.56 5.33
CA TRP A 263 5.95 12.22 6.58
C TRP A 263 6.92 11.80 7.67
N ARG A 264 7.29 12.73 8.54
CA ARG A 264 8.02 12.42 9.77
C ARG A 264 7.01 12.04 10.86
N VAL A 265 7.10 10.81 11.37
CA VAL A 265 6.14 10.25 12.36
C VAL A 265 6.09 11.08 13.63
N SER A 266 7.26 11.48 14.17
CA SER A 266 7.33 12.22 15.44
C SER A 266 6.69 13.61 15.41
N THR A 267 6.64 14.26 14.24
CA THR A 267 6.12 15.63 14.09
C THR A 267 4.82 15.72 13.31
N GLY A 268 4.47 14.69 12.54
CA GLY A 268 3.35 14.71 11.58
C GLY A 268 3.61 15.62 10.36
N LYS A 269 4.83 16.17 10.20
CA LYS A 269 5.14 17.12 9.13
C LYS A 269 5.49 16.40 7.82
N LEU A 270 5.07 17.01 6.70
CA LEU A 270 5.47 16.60 5.36
C LEU A 270 6.94 16.96 5.14
N GLU A 271 7.75 15.98 4.79
CA GLU A 271 9.17 16.14 4.48
C GLU A 271 9.41 16.29 2.98
N LYS A 272 8.76 15.42 2.19
CA LYS A 272 8.86 15.41 0.73
C LYS A 272 7.55 15.00 0.08
N LEU A 273 7.41 15.40 -1.16
CA LEU A 273 6.34 14.92 -2.04
C LEU A 273 6.90 14.61 -3.43
N TRP A 274 6.29 13.63 -4.10
CA TRP A 274 6.58 13.28 -5.48
C TRP A 274 5.29 13.07 -6.27
N ARG A 275 5.40 13.28 -7.58
CA ARG A 275 4.30 13.01 -8.52
C ARG A 275 4.73 11.95 -9.50
N PRO A 276 4.17 10.75 -9.43
CA PRO A 276 4.42 9.70 -10.40
C PRO A 276 4.13 10.12 -11.83
N LYS A 277 4.88 9.53 -12.77
CA LYS A 277 4.70 9.77 -14.19
C LYS A 277 3.31 9.29 -14.63
N LYS A 278 2.60 10.12 -15.40
CA LYS A 278 1.38 9.74 -16.12
C LYS A 278 1.76 9.02 -17.42
N GLU A 279 0.89 8.16 -17.89
CA GLU A 279 1.05 7.51 -19.19
C GLU A 279 0.87 8.53 -20.31
N ASP A 280 -0.17 9.34 -20.22
CA ASP A 280 -0.45 10.45 -21.13
C ASP A 280 -0.84 11.69 -20.31
N ALA A 281 -0.20 12.84 -20.61
CA ALA A 281 -0.48 14.10 -19.93
C ALA A 281 -1.92 14.58 -20.12
N TRP A 282 -2.57 14.17 -21.21
CA TRP A 282 -3.91 14.62 -21.64
C TRP A 282 -5.03 13.65 -21.23
N ARG A 283 -4.71 12.40 -20.88
CA ARG A 283 -5.71 11.46 -20.35
C ARG A 283 -5.74 11.57 -18.82
N PRO A 284 -6.92 11.67 -18.20
CA PRO A 284 -7.06 11.57 -16.76
C PRO A 284 -6.95 10.09 -16.32
N SER A 285 -5.88 9.39 -16.77
CA SER A 285 -5.58 8.05 -16.27
C SER A 285 -5.09 8.19 -14.84
N ALA A 286 -5.91 7.77 -13.89
CA ALA A 286 -5.54 7.76 -12.48
C ALA A 286 -4.42 6.72 -12.28
N ALA A 287 -3.18 7.17 -12.13
CA ALA A 287 -2.09 6.30 -11.66
C ALA A 287 -2.18 6.17 -10.14
N THR A 288 -3.19 5.46 -9.64
CA THR A 288 -3.32 5.15 -8.22
C THR A 288 -2.09 4.39 -7.74
N ILE A 289 -1.53 4.81 -6.63
CA ILE A 289 -0.38 4.11 -6.03
C ILE A 289 -0.88 2.82 -5.40
N LEU A 290 -0.38 1.69 -5.86
CA LEU A 290 -0.78 0.36 -5.35
C LEU A 290 0.11 -0.11 -4.20
N SER A 291 1.41 0.11 -4.31
CA SER A 291 2.35 -0.26 -3.25
C SER A 291 3.56 0.68 -3.21
N LEU A 292 4.17 0.73 -2.04
CA LEU A 292 5.34 1.54 -1.69
C LEU A 292 6.30 0.70 -0.86
N SER A 293 7.61 0.86 -1.08
CA SER A 293 8.63 0.22 -0.25
C SER A 293 9.84 1.13 -0.07
N PHE A 294 10.40 1.15 1.13
CA PHE A 294 11.72 1.70 1.37
C PHE A 294 12.78 0.75 0.81
N THR A 295 13.89 1.30 0.30
CA THR A 295 14.97 0.54 -0.34
C THR A 295 16.32 1.24 -0.16
N ASP A 296 17.43 0.55 -0.47
CA ASP A 296 18.78 1.07 -0.36
C ASP A 296 19.06 1.65 1.06
N ASN A 297 18.88 0.86 2.09
CA ASN A 297 18.98 1.26 3.50
C ASN A 297 18.12 2.50 3.81
N GLU A 298 16.90 2.50 3.31
CA GLU A 298 15.90 3.56 3.47
C GLU A 298 16.28 4.93 2.88
N SER A 299 17.31 5.00 2.05
CA SER A 299 17.69 6.24 1.35
C SER A 299 16.81 6.51 0.12
N LYS A 300 16.07 5.49 -0.35
CA LYS A 300 15.19 5.57 -1.51
C LYS A 300 13.85 4.90 -1.25
N ILE A 301 12.89 5.17 -2.14
CA ILE A 301 11.54 4.63 -2.09
C ILE A 301 11.20 4.10 -3.47
N TRP A 302 10.70 2.86 -3.55
CA TRP A 302 10.00 2.35 -4.72
C TRP A 302 8.51 2.65 -4.62
N SER A 303 7.89 2.95 -5.74
CA SER A 303 6.44 3.04 -5.89
C SER A 303 6.00 2.32 -7.16
N ILE A 304 4.85 1.68 -7.09
CA ILE A 304 4.18 1.09 -8.25
C ILE A 304 2.76 1.61 -8.33
N ALA A 305 2.31 1.93 -9.53
CA ALA A 305 0.99 2.52 -9.77
C ALA A 305 0.19 1.69 -10.79
N THR A 306 -1.12 1.89 -10.82
CA THR A 306 -2.06 1.14 -11.68
C THR A 306 -1.74 1.21 -13.17
N ASN A 307 -0.99 2.23 -13.63
CA ASN A 307 -0.54 2.37 -15.01
C ASN A 307 0.71 1.52 -15.35
N GLY A 308 1.13 0.61 -14.46
CA GLY A 308 2.26 -0.28 -14.68
C GLY A 308 3.65 0.34 -14.49
N TYR A 309 3.74 1.62 -14.10
CA TYR A 309 5.03 2.25 -13.81
C TYR A 309 5.55 1.89 -12.43
N LEU A 310 6.74 1.31 -12.38
CA LEU A 310 7.58 1.19 -11.21
C LEU A 310 8.58 2.35 -11.21
N GLN A 311 8.56 3.17 -10.16
CA GLN A 311 9.41 4.36 -10.07
C GLN A 311 10.18 4.38 -8.75
N ARG A 312 11.43 4.85 -8.81
CA ARG A 312 12.28 4.99 -7.63
C ARG A 312 12.57 6.47 -7.35
N TRP A 313 12.52 6.83 -6.08
CA TRP A 313 12.63 8.20 -5.58
C TRP A 313 13.74 8.32 -4.55
N LYS A 314 14.46 9.43 -4.55
CA LYS A 314 15.44 9.75 -3.49
C LYS A 314 14.70 10.37 -2.28
N LYS A 315 14.91 9.76 -1.12
CA LYS A 315 14.40 10.25 0.18
C LYS A 315 15.06 11.54 0.61
#